data_502e050afc4a259a583b6ab9c854b22f
#
_entry.id   502e050afc4a259a583b6ab9c854b22f
#
_cell.length_a   1.000
_cell.length_b   1.000
_cell.length_c   1.000
_cell.angle_alpha   90.00
_cell.angle_beta   90.00
_cell.angle_gamma   90.00
#
_symmetry.space_group_name_H-M   'P 1'
#
loop_
_entity.id
_entity.type
_entity.pdbx_description
1 polymer ?
#
loop_
_entity_poly.entity_id
_entity_poly.type
_entity_poly.pdbx_seq_one_letter_code
_entity_poly.pdbx_strand_id
1 'polypeptide(L)'
;MKHLLVIHTGGTISMSQDQSNKVVTNDTNPISMHQDVINQYAQIDELNPFNVPSPHMTIQHVKQLKDIILEAVTNKYYDGFVITHGTDTLEETAFLLDLILGIEQPVVITGAMRSSNEIGSDGLYNYISAIRVVSDEKARHKGVMVVFNDEIHTARNVTKTHTSNTNTFQSPNHGPLGVLTKDRVQFHHMPYRQQALENVNDKLNVPLVKAYMGMPGDIFSFYSREGIDGMVIEALGQGNIPPSALEGIQQLVSLNIPIVLVSRSFNGIVSPTYAYDGGGYQLAQQGFIFSNGLNGPKARLKLLVALSNNLDKAEIKSYFEL
;
A
#
# COMPACT_ATOMS: atom_id res chain seq x y z
N MET A 1 23.65 -19.84 -1.07
CA MET A 1 22.27 -19.72 -0.54
C MET A 1 22.07 -18.26 -0.22
N LYS A 2 20.90 -17.69 -0.50
CA LYS A 2 20.59 -16.28 -0.18
C LYS A 2 20.45 -16.11 1.32
N HIS A 3 20.87 -14.95 1.84
CA HIS A 3 20.72 -14.55 3.24
C HIS A 3 19.65 -13.46 3.33
N LEU A 4 18.55 -13.73 4.01
CA LEU A 4 17.37 -12.87 4.06
C LEU A 4 17.09 -12.39 5.49
N LEU A 5 16.61 -11.18 5.62
CA LEU A 5 16.01 -10.68 6.86
C LEU A 5 14.48 -10.79 6.76
N VAL A 6 13.90 -11.51 7.69
CA VAL A 6 12.45 -11.59 7.86
C VAL A 6 12.02 -10.68 9.02
N ILE A 7 11.08 -9.79 8.75
CA ILE A 7 10.58 -8.82 9.72
C ILE A 7 9.10 -9.15 9.99
N HIS A 8 8.81 -9.57 11.20
CA HIS A 8 7.44 -9.88 11.63
C HIS A 8 6.81 -8.66 12.28
N THR A 9 5.66 -8.22 11.77
CA THR A 9 4.93 -7.06 12.30
C THR A 9 3.63 -7.41 13.02
N GLY A 10 3.26 -8.71 13.02
CA GLY A 10 2.00 -9.21 13.56
C GLY A 10 1.00 -9.58 12.46
N GLY A 11 -0.29 -9.48 12.77
CA GLY A 11 -1.39 -9.86 11.88
C GLY A 11 -1.76 -11.35 11.94
N THR A 12 -2.80 -11.76 11.18
CA THR A 12 -3.40 -13.10 11.21
C THR A 12 -2.39 -14.23 10.98
N ILE A 13 -1.36 -13.97 10.20
CA ILE A 13 -0.28 -14.93 9.92
C ILE A 13 0.48 -15.37 11.19
N SER A 14 0.50 -14.51 12.22
CA SER A 14 1.11 -14.76 13.53
C SER A 14 0.08 -15.12 14.61
N MET A 15 -1.20 -15.32 14.23
CA MET A 15 -2.31 -15.56 15.14
C MET A 15 -2.82 -16.99 15.03
N SER A 16 -3.58 -17.41 16.04
CA SER A 16 -4.33 -18.68 16.07
C SER A 16 -5.76 -18.49 16.59
N GLN A 17 -6.65 -19.43 16.28
CA GLN A 17 -7.97 -19.46 16.88
C GLN A 17 -7.90 -20.10 18.29
N ASP A 18 -8.57 -19.47 19.24
CA ASP A 18 -8.78 -20.02 20.58
C ASP A 18 -9.92 -21.06 20.60
N GLN A 19 -10.21 -21.64 21.75
CA GLN A 19 -11.27 -22.63 21.93
C GLN A 19 -12.68 -22.08 21.62
N SER A 20 -12.85 -20.76 21.55
CA SER A 20 -14.11 -20.08 21.19
C SER A 20 -14.16 -19.62 19.73
N ASN A 21 -13.23 -20.07 18.89
CA ASN A 21 -13.03 -19.67 17.50
C ASN A 21 -12.71 -18.16 17.32
N LYS A 22 -12.20 -17.49 18.35
CA LYS A 22 -11.71 -16.12 18.21
C LYS A 22 -10.24 -16.14 17.83
N VAL A 23 -9.86 -15.28 16.90
CA VAL A 23 -8.46 -15.12 16.47
C VAL A 23 -7.72 -14.27 17.50
N VAL A 24 -6.66 -14.83 18.08
CA VAL A 24 -5.86 -14.22 19.13
C VAL A 24 -4.38 -14.20 18.76
N THR A 25 -3.65 -13.22 19.28
CA THR A 25 -2.20 -13.13 19.09
C THR A 25 -1.48 -14.23 19.86
N ASN A 26 -0.43 -14.81 19.28
CA ASN A 26 0.43 -15.79 19.93
C ASN A 26 1.68 -15.11 20.51
N ASP A 27 2.22 -15.68 21.58
CA ASP A 27 3.52 -15.27 22.16
C ASP A 27 4.69 -15.65 21.24
N THR A 28 4.57 -16.74 20.50
CA THR A 28 5.55 -17.21 19.52
C THR A 28 4.90 -17.26 18.13
N ASN A 29 5.65 -16.88 17.09
CA ASN A 29 5.14 -16.92 15.73
C ASN A 29 5.02 -18.38 15.25
N PRO A 30 3.82 -18.87 14.87
CA PRO A 30 3.64 -20.25 14.43
C PRO A 30 4.49 -20.63 13.20
N ILE A 31 4.84 -19.66 12.37
CA ILE A 31 5.63 -19.89 11.15
C ILE A 31 7.06 -20.31 11.49
N SER A 32 7.66 -19.76 12.53
CA SER A 32 9.04 -20.09 12.96
C SER A 32 9.21 -21.56 13.37
N MET A 33 8.11 -22.33 13.53
CA MET A 33 8.17 -23.78 13.79
C MET A 33 8.52 -24.61 12.54
N HIS A 34 8.52 -24.01 11.34
CA HIS A 34 8.74 -24.72 10.07
C HIS A 34 10.12 -24.46 9.45
N GLN A 35 11.14 -24.20 10.28
CA GLN A 35 12.48 -23.84 9.82
C GLN A 35 13.12 -24.87 8.90
N ASP A 36 12.86 -26.18 9.11
CA ASP A 36 13.40 -27.25 8.25
C ASP A 36 12.98 -27.11 6.77
N VAL A 37 11.76 -26.63 6.53
CA VAL A 37 11.27 -26.39 5.18
C VAL A 37 11.82 -25.07 4.64
N ILE A 38 11.89 -24.04 5.47
CA ILE A 38 12.33 -22.70 5.13
C ILE A 38 13.82 -22.69 4.75
N ASN A 39 14.66 -23.40 5.51
CA ASN A 39 16.11 -23.50 5.30
C ASN A 39 16.50 -24.18 3.97
N GLN A 40 15.54 -24.80 3.26
CA GLN A 40 15.78 -25.32 1.91
C GLN A 40 15.89 -24.21 0.86
N TYR A 41 15.33 -23.02 1.13
CA TYR A 41 15.25 -21.89 0.19
C TYR A 41 16.26 -20.79 0.47
N ALA A 42 16.49 -20.46 1.75
CA ALA A 42 17.37 -19.36 2.15
C ALA A 42 17.87 -19.54 3.59
N GLN A 43 18.98 -18.87 3.91
CA GLN A 43 19.36 -18.59 5.30
C GLN A 43 18.54 -17.40 5.79
N ILE A 44 17.92 -17.49 6.96
CA ILE A 44 17.00 -16.48 7.48
C ILE A 44 17.42 -16.02 8.85
N ASP A 45 17.49 -14.71 9.03
CA ASP A 45 17.46 -14.04 10.33
C ASP A 45 16.05 -13.44 10.52
N GLU A 46 15.51 -13.56 11.73
CA GLU A 46 14.17 -13.05 12.07
C GLU A 46 14.26 -11.86 13.04
N LEU A 47 13.43 -10.86 12.78
CA LEU A 47 13.28 -9.68 13.64
C LEU A 47 11.81 -9.39 13.92
N ASN A 48 11.47 -9.11 15.18
CA ASN A 48 10.12 -8.78 15.63
C ASN A 48 10.13 -7.38 16.27
N PRO A 49 10.14 -6.29 15.49
CA PRO A 49 10.23 -4.93 16.03
C PRO A 49 8.96 -4.52 16.78
N PHE A 50 7.82 -5.08 16.41
CA PHE A 50 6.51 -4.90 17.06
C PHE A 50 5.56 -6.03 16.62
N ASN A 51 4.46 -6.22 17.38
CA ASN A 51 3.43 -7.21 17.07
C ASN A 51 2.05 -6.54 17.23
N VAL A 52 1.52 -5.99 16.12
CA VAL A 52 0.26 -5.25 16.14
C VAL A 52 -0.73 -5.78 15.09
N PRO A 53 -2.03 -5.75 15.37
CA PRO A 53 -3.05 -5.92 14.34
C PRO A 53 -2.89 -4.82 13.28
N SER A 54 -3.10 -5.15 12.00
CA SER A 54 -2.86 -4.18 10.92
C SER A 54 -3.71 -2.90 10.97
N PRO A 55 -4.94 -2.87 11.53
CA PRO A 55 -5.64 -1.61 11.77
C PRO A 55 -4.94 -0.66 12.76
N HIS A 56 -3.98 -1.14 13.55
CA HIS A 56 -3.17 -0.34 14.47
C HIS A 56 -1.85 0.15 13.86
N MET A 57 -1.56 -0.23 12.62
CA MET A 57 -0.38 0.27 11.92
C MET A 57 -0.47 1.78 11.72
N THR A 58 0.67 2.44 11.84
CA THR A 58 0.82 3.89 11.66
C THR A 58 1.98 4.19 10.72
N ILE A 59 2.06 5.44 10.26
CA ILE A 59 3.21 5.91 9.46
C ILE A 59 4.53 5.72 10.22
N GLN A 60 4.54 5.87 11.54
CA GLN A 60 5.73 5.65 12.37
C GLN A 60 6.23 4.21 12.33
N HIS A 61 5.32 3.23 12.33
CA HIS A 61 5.71 1.83 12.15
C HIS A 61 6.35 1.59 10.77
N VAL A 62 5.83 2.21 9.71
CA VAL A 62 6.42 2.09 8.37
C VAL A 62 7.78 2.77 8.29
N LYS A 63 7.97 3.91 8.95
CA LYS A 63 9.30 4.56 9.08
C LYS A 63 10.29 3.67 9.81
N GLN A 64 9.88 3.03 10.90
CA GLN A 64 10.71 2.07 11.62
C GLN A 64 11.12 0.89 10.73
N LEU A 65 10.19 0.34 9.92
CA LEU A 65 10.53 -0.70 8.93
C LEU A 65 11.55 -0.20 7.90
N LYS A 66 11.38 1.02 7.38
CA LYS A 66 12.36 1.65 6.48
C LYS A 66 13.74 1.72 7.12
N ASP A 67 13.83 2.23 8.35
CA ASP A 67 15.10 2.43 9.04
C ASP A 67 15.83 1.09 9.28
N ILE A 68 15.10 0.04 9.70
CA ILE A 68 15.63 -1.32 9.85
C ILE A 68 16.19 -1.84 8.51
N ILE A 69 15.45 -1.66 7.41
CA ILE A 69 15.88 -2.14 6.10
C ILE A 69 17.11 -1.37 5.60
N LEU A 70 17.13 -0.05 5.74
CA LEU A 70 18.27 0.78 5.31
C LEU A 70 19.53 0.48 6.13
N GLU A 71 19.41 0.26 7.42
CA GLU A 71 20.52 -0.18 8.27
C GLU A 71 21.07 -1.53 7.80
N ALA A 72 20.20 -2.50 7.53
CA ALA A 72 20.57 -3.80 7.03
C ALA A 72 21.23 -3.75 5.64
N VAL A 73 20.75 -2.90 4.72
CA VAL A 73 21.37 -2.66 3.41
C VAL A 73 22.75 -2.04 3.55
N THR A 74 22.91 -1.07 4.45
CA THR A 74 24.20 -0.38 4.68
C THR A 74 25.26 -1.33 5.19
N ASN A 75 24.88 -2.24 6.06
CA ASN A 75 25.78 -3.27 6.59
C ASN A 75 26.09 -4.39 5.59
N LYS A 76 25.45 -4.41 4.41
CA LYS A 76 25.59 -5.41 3.32
C LYS A 76 25.36 -6.86 3.79
N TYR A 77 24.48 -7.04 4.76
CA TYR A 77 24.24 -8.36 5.37
C TYR A 77 23.25 -9.21 4.59
N TYR A 78 22.23 -8.58 3.93
CA TYR A 78 21.09 -9.32 3.40
C TYR A 78 20.90 -9.15 1.89
N ASP A 79 20.54 -10.21 1.22
CA ASP A 79 20.20 -10.24 -0.21
C ASP A 79 18.80 -9.67 -0.48
N GLY A 80 17.92 -9.68 0.51
CA GLY A 80 16.55 -9.18 0.41
C GLY A 80 15.76 -9.32 1.71
N PHE A 81 14.52 -8.86 1.68
CA PHE A 81 13.68 -8.67 2.86
C PHE A 81 12.29 -9.27 2.67
N VAL A 82 11.81 -10.00 3.68
CA VAL A 82 10.42 -10.45 3.76
C VAL A 82 9.77 -9.80 4.98
N ILE A 83 8.57 -9.22 4.79
CA ILE A 83 7.79 -8.65 5.88
C ILE A 83 6.48 -9.44 6.00
N THR A 84 6.20 -10.01 7.17
CA THR A 84 4.88 -10.57 7.46
C THR A 84 4.01 -9.51 8.10
N HIS A 85 2.76 -9.37 7.61
CA HIS A 85 1.90 -8.24 7.93
C HIS A 85 0.42 -8.66 8.00
N GLY A 86 -0.37 -7.97 8.79
CA GLY A 86 -1.81 -8.14 8.79
C GLY A 86 -2.46 -7.53 7.54
N THR A 87 -3.50 -8.16 7.02
CA THR A 87 -4.00 -7.94 5.65
C THR A 87 -4.78 -6.63 5.44
N ASP A 88 -5.32 -5.99 6.49
CA ASP A 88 -6.22 -4.83 6.32
C ASP A 88 -5.51 -3.57 5.79
N THR A 89 -4.28 -3.31 6.25
CA THR A 89 -3.46 -2.16 5.81
C THR A 89 -2.18 -2.57 5.10
N LEU A 90 -2.06 -3.84 4.70
CA LEU A 90 -0.88 -4.38 4.01
C LEU A 90 -0.56 -3.59 2.74
N GLU A 91 -1.57 -3.30 1.91
CA GLU A 91 -1.38 -2.55 0.66
C GLU A 91 -0.89 -1.11 0.89
N GLU A 92 -1.29 -0.49 1.99
CA GLU A 92 -0.85 0.86 2.38
C GLU A 92 0.60 0.83 2.88
N THR A 93 0.96 -0.12 3.75
CA THR A 93 2.34 -0.33 4.20
C THR A 93 3.27 -0.61 3.02
N ALA A 94 2.86 -1.51 2.11
CA ALA A 94 3.64 -1.84 0.92
C ALA A 94 3.88 -0.61 0.03
N PHE A 95 2.84 0.16 -0.24
CA PHE A 95 2.92 1.32 -1.11
C PHE A 95 3.73 2.46 -0.48
N LEU A 96 3.54 2.73 0.81
CA LEU A 96 4.34 3.75 1.49
C LEU A 96 5.82 3.38 1.51
N LEU A 97 6.17 2.12 1.82
CA LEU A 97 7.55 1.65 1.74
C LEU A 97 8.12 1.81 0.32
N ASP A 98 7.35 1.47 -0.73
CA ASP A 98 7.81 1.62 -2.12
C ASP A 98 8.08 3.08 -2.50
N LEU A 99 7.32 4.03 -1.95
CA LEU A 99 7.52 5.46 -2.18
C LEU A 99 8.77 6.03 -1.50
N ILE A 100 9.19 5.44 -0.36
CA ILE A 100 10.24 6.02 0.50
C ILE A 100 11.52 5.19 0.58
N LEU A 101 11.52 3.98 0.00
CA LEU A 101 12.63 3.02 0.08
C LEU A 101 13.33 2.88 -1.28
N GLY A 102 14.38 3.65 -1.51
CA GLY A 102 15.13 3.70 -2.77
C GLY A 102 16.24 2.65 -2.85
N ILE A 103 15.94 1.35 -2.64
CA ILE A 103 16.92 0.26 -2.67
C ILE A 103 16.76 -0.66 -3.88
N GLU A 104 17.81 -1.44 -4.17
CA GLU A 104 17.82 -2.42 -5.25
C GLU A 104 17.37 -3.81 -4.80
N GLN A 105 17.62 -4.14 -3.53
CA GLN A 105 17.26 -5.43 -2.95
C GLN A 105 15.74 -5.62 -3.00
N PRO A 106 15.27 -6.84 -3.27
CA PRO A 106 13.86 -7.14 -3.25
C PRO A 106 13.29 -7.04 -1.83
N VAL A 107 12.14 -6.41 -1.71
CA VAL A 107 11.33 -6.39 -0.49
C VAL A 107 9.98 -7.00 -0.81
N VAL A 108 9.58 -8.04 -0.10
CA VAL A 108 8.29 -8.70 -0.28
C VAL A 108 7.49 -8.63 1.01
N ILE A 109 6.25 -8.16 0.90
CA ILE A 109 5.28 -8.19 2.00
C ILE A 109 4.27 -9.30 1.75
N THR A 110 3.97 -10.07 2.78
CA THR A 110 2.97 -11.14 2.74
C THR A 110 2.19 -11.20 4.07
N GLY A 111 1.20 -12.06 4.11
CA GLY A 111 0.36 -12.26 5.28
C GLY A 111 -0.54 -13.49 5.14
N ALA A 112 -1.58 -13.57 5.94
CA ALA A 112 -2.56 -14.63 5.86
C ALA A 112 -3.98 -14.10 6.03
N MET A 113 -4.92 -14.68 5.30
CA MET A 113 -6.35 -14.44 5.49
C MET A 113 -6.95 -15.37 6.54
N ARG A 114 -6.33 -16.53 6.76
CA ARG A 114 -6.72 -17.52 7.75
C ARG A 114 -5.64 -17.72 8.80
N SER A 115 -6.05 -17.88 10.05
CA SER A 115 -5.13 -18.13 11.17
C SER A 115 -4.39 -19.47 11.02
N SER A 116 -3.28 -19.63 11.72
CA SER A 116 -2.36 -20.75 11.52
C SER A 116 -2.99 -22.13 11.77
N ASN A 117 -3.96 -22.23 12.66
CA ASN A 117 -4.68 -23.47 13.02
C ASN A 117 -6.06 -23.59 12.37
N GLU A 118 -6.44 -22.68 11.48
CA GLU A 118 -7.68 -22.76 10.72
C GLU A 118 -7.54 -23.71 9.52
N ILE A 119 -8.62 -24.46 9.20
CA ILE A 119 -8.63 -25.36 8.04
C ILE A 119 -8.42 -24.55 6.76
N GLY A 120 -7.39 -24.96 6.00
CA GLY A 120 -7.00 -24.24 4.78
C GLY A 120 -6.26 -22.94 5.05
N SER A 121 -5.53 -22.86 6.19
CA SER A 121 -4.60 -21.76 6.47
C SER A 121 -3.65 -21.53 5.31
N ASP A 122 -3.51 -20.26 4.90
CA ASP A 122 -2.69 -19.83 3.78
C ASP A 122 -1.33 -19.25 4.21
N GLY A 123 -1.13 -19.04 5.52
CA GLY A 123 0.01 -18.30 6.04
C GLY A 123 1.38 -18.90 5.70
N LEU A 124 1.59 -20.19 6.00
CA LEU A 124 2.87 -20.86 5.71
C LEU A 124 3.18 -20.90 4.22
N TYR A 125 2.16 -21.14 3.39
CA TYR A 125 2.32 -21.17 1.95
C TYR A 125 2.72 -19.81 1.37
N ASN A 126 2.02 -18.75 1.77
CA ASN A 126 2.32 -17.38 1.38
C ASN A 126 3.73 -16.96 1.85
N TYR A 127 4.12 -17.37 3.06
CA TYR A 127 5.45 -17.08 3.62
C TYR A 127 6.57 -17.75 2.80
N ILE A 128 6.45 -19.04 2.50
CA ILE A 128 7.42 -19.76 1.66
C ILE A 128 7.45 -19.15 0.25
N SER A 129 6.30 -18.78 -0.31
CA SER A 129 6.20 -18.11 -1.60
C SER A 129 6.94 -16.77 -1.60
N ALA A 130 6.80 -15.98 -0.54
CA ALA A 130 7.54 -14.72 -0.37
C ALA A 130 9.06 -14.94 -0.33
N ILE A 131 9.54 -15.94 0.42
CA ILE A 131 10.96 -16.31 0.49
C ILE A 131 11.48 -16.72 -0.89
N ARG A 132 10.73 -17.53 -1.64
CA ARG A 132 11.11 -17.93 -3.00
C ARG A 132 11.22 -16.74 -3.94
N VAL A 133 10.29 -15.80 -3.87
CA VAL A 133 10.33 -14.57 -4.69
C VAL A 133 11.52 -13.70 -4.35
N VAL A 134 11.79 -13.44 -3.06
CA VAL A 134 12.95 -12.63 -2.63
C VAL A 134 14.27 -13.30 -3.00
N SER A 135 14.32 -14.64 -3.02
CA SER A 135 15.53 -15.39 -3.37
C SER A 135 15.83 -15.41 -4.87
N ASP A 136 14.89 -15.04 -5.74
CA ASP A 136 15.08 -14.99 -7.18
C ASP A 136 15.86 -13.73 -7.60
N GLU A 137 16.94 -13.89 -8.38
CA GLU A 137 17.75 -12.75 -8.86
C GLU A 137 16.93 -11.74 -9.69
N LYS A 138 15.88 -12.19 -10.38
CA LYS A 138 15.00 -11.35 -11.16
C LYS A 138 14.08 -10.45 -10.31
N ALA A 139 14.01 -10.69 -8.99
CA ALA A 139 13.25 -9.85 -8.07
C ALA A 139 13.94 -8.52 -7.78
N ARG A 140 15.25 -8.38 -8.02
CA ARG A 140 15.98 -7.13 -7.83
C ARG A 140 15.42 -6.00 -8.69
N HIS A 141 15.51 -4.78 -8.20
CA HIS A 141 15.04 -3.55 -8.85
C HIS A 141 13.52 -3.45 -9.08
N LYS A 142 12.73 -4.37 -8.52
CA LYS A 142 11.26 -4.37 -8.70
C LYS A 142 10.50 -3.57 -7.64
N GLY A 143 11.21 -2.97 -6.68
CA GLY A 143 10.59 -2.25 -5.57
C GLY A 143 9.98 -3.16 -4.52
N VAL A 144 9.00 -2.65 -3.81
CA VAL A 144 8.24 -3.43 -2.84
C VAL A 144 7.15 -4.21 -3.56
N MET A 145 7.12 -5.52 -3.31
CA MET A 145 6.17 -6.46 -3.89
C MET A 145 5.27 -7.04 -2.81
N VAL A 146 4.09 -7.47 -3.19
CA VAL A 146 3.15 -8.22 -2.34
C VAL A 146 2.96 -9.60 -2.96
N VAL A 147 3.10 -10.65 -2.16
CA VAL A 147 2.96 -12.04 -2.60
C VAL A 147 1.85 -12.72 -1.83
N PHE A 148 0.83 -13.16 -2.54
CA PHE A 148 -0.30 -13.92 -2.03
C PHE A 148 -0.83 -14.89 -3.09
N ASN A 149 -1.23 -16.09 -2.65
CA ASN A 149 -1.97 -17.04 -3.48
C ASN A 149 -1.35 -17.25 -4.88
N ASP A 150 -0.03 -17.52 -4.92
CA ASP A 150 0.79 -17.71 -6.13
C ASP A 150 0.97 -16.49 -7.03
N GLU A 151 0.41 -15.33 -6.69
CA GLU A 151 0.58 -14.10 -7.46
C GLU A 151 1.57 -13.14 -6.80
N ILE A 152 2.35 -12.47 -7.65
CA ILE A 152 3.30 -11.42 -7.27
C ILE A 152 2.73 -10.10 -7.77
N HIS A 153 2.52 -9.15 -6.89
CA HIS A 153 1.96 -7.84 -7.22
C HIS A 153 2.96 -6.73 -6.93
N THR A 154 2.88 -5.62 -7.68
CA THR A 154 3.56 -4.39 -7.27
C THR A 154 2.81 -3.74 -6.11
N ALA A 155 3.53 -3.10 -5.20
CA ALA A 155 2.93 -2.32 -4.12
C ALA A 155 1.96 -1.23 -4.63
N ARG A 156 2.27 -0.65 -5.79
CA ARG A 156 1.42 0.36 -6.45
C ARG A 156 0.04 -0.18 -6.82
N ASN A 157 -0.02 -1.37 -7.43
CA ASN A 157 -1.22 -1.85 -8.12
C ASN A 157 -2.06 -2.81 -7.30
N VAL A 158 -1.47 -3.43 -6.27
CA VAL A 158 -2.18 -4.40 -5.42
C VAL A 158 -3.26 -3.73 -4.59
N THR A 159 -4.39 -4.39 -4.41
CA THR A 159 -5.43 -3.97 -3.46
C THR A 159 -6.17 -5.17 -2.88
N LYS A 160 -6.63 -5.03 -1.63
CA LYS A 160 -7.47 -6.03 -0.96
C LYS A 160 -8.89 -5.95 -1.49
N THR A 161 -9.30 -6.94 -2.29
CA THR A 161 -10.59 -6.93 -3.01
C THR A 161 -11.71 -7.68 -2.31
N HIS A 162 -11.39 -8.44 -1.27
CA HIS A 162 -12.35 -9.27 -0.55
C HIS A 162 -12.02 -9.30 0.94
N THR A 163 -13.05 -9.42 1.78
CA THR A 163 -12.91 -9.39 3.25
C THR A 163 -12.34 -10.68 3.86
N SER A 164 -12.48 -11.83 3.21
CA SER A 164 -12.16 -13.16 3.80
C SER A 164 -11.57 -14.18 2.82
N ASN A 165 -11.59 -13.95 1.50
CA ASN A 165 -11.05 -14.90 0.53
C ASN A 165 -9.52 -14.91 0.58
N THR A 166 -8.88 -16.08 0.49
CA THR A 166 -7.42 -16.20 0.41
C THR A 166 -6.85 -15.58 -0.87
N ASN A 167 -7.62 -15.56 -1.97
CA ASN A 167 -7.29 -14.84 -3.20
C ASN A 167 -7.81 -13.38 -3.18
N THR A 168 -7.53 -12.66 -2.09
CA THR A 168 -8.06 -11.32 -1.87
C THR A 168 -7.22 -10.21 -2.47
N PHE A 169 -5.91 -10.40 -2.57
CA PHE A 169 -5.01 -9.38 -3.13
C PHE A 169 -4.95 -9.51 -4.64
N GLN A 170 -5.35 -8.45 -5.34
CA GLN A 170 -5.45 -8.40 -6.79
C GLN A 170 -4.86 -7.08 -7.30
N SER A 171 -4.49 -7.04 -8.57
CA SER A 171 -4.11 -5.82 -9.30
C SER A 171 -5.11 -5.58 -10.45
N PRO A 172 -6.32 -5.03 -10.16
CA PRO A 172 -7.46 -5.09 -11.08
C PRO A 172 -7.24 -4.46 -12.45
N ASN A 173 -6.49 -3.33 -12.50
CA ASN A 173 -6.24 -2.61 -13.75
C ASN A 173 -5.03 -3.16 -14.55
N HIS A 174 -4.15 -3.94 -13.91
CA HIS A 174 -2.82 -4.24 -14.45
C HIS A 174 -2.48 -5.73 -14.47
N GLY A 175 -3.20 -6.56 -13.71
CA GLY A 175 -2.81 -7.95 -13.46
C GLY A 175 -1.57 -8.08 -12.54
N PRO A 176 -1.16 -9.30 -12.20
CA PRO A 176 0.01 -9.56 -11.38
C PRO A 176 1.31 -9.23 -12.13
N LEU A 177 2.33 -8.81 -11.40
CA LEU A 177 3.70 -8.62 -11.88
C LEU A 177 4.34 -9.96 -12.31
N GLY A 178 3.92 -11.04 -11.69
CA GLY A 178 4.42 -12.39 -11.94
C GLY A 178 3.62 -13.42 -11.16
N VAL A 179 3.98 -14.67 -11.35
CA VAL A 179 3.35 -15.82 -10.69
C VAL A 179 4.40 -16.81 -10.18
N LEU A 180 4.03 -17.57 -9.16
CA LEU A 180 4.78 -18.71 -8.71
C LEU A 180 4.21 -19.99 -9.30
N THR A 181 5.08 -20.89 -9.71
CA THR A 181 4.73 -22.26 -10.04
C THR A 181 5.44 -23.21 -9.05
N LYS A 182 5.18 -24.52 -9.15
CA LYS A 182 5.81 -25.49 -8.26
C LYS A 182 7.34 -25.43 -8.31
N ASP A 183 7.91 -25.16 -9.50
CA ASP A 183 9.33 -25.24 -9.79
C ASP A 183 10.05 -23.89 -9.89
N ARG A 184 9.33 -22.80 -10.16
CA ARG A 184 9.97 -21.50 -10.43
C ARG A 184 9.12 -20.29 -10.08
N VAL A 185 9.79 -19.13 -10.01
CA VAL A 185 9.21 -17.79 -9.99
C VAL A 185 9.24 -17.24 -11.42
N GLN A 186 8.11 -16.74 -11.92
CA GLN A 186 7.99 -16.22 -13.26
C GLN A 186 7.49 -14.77 -13.23
N PHE A 187 8.38 -13.81 -13.52
CA PHE A 187 8.00 -12.41 -13.72
C PHE A 187 7.55 -12.17 -15.17
N HIS A 188 6.49 -11.40 -15.36
CA HIS A 188 5.91 -11.09 -16.66
C HIS A 188 6.55 -9.86 -17.29
N HIS A 189 6.88 -8.84 -16.46
CA HIS A 189 7.43 -7.57 -16.92
C HIS A 189 8.29 -6.89 -15.86
N MET A 190 8.89 -5.76 -16.20
CA MET A 190 9.56 -4.86 -15.28
C MET A 190 8.58 -3.76 -14.87
N PRO A 191 8.32 -3.52 -13.58
CA PRO A 191 7.41 -2.48 -13.16
C PRO A 191 8.03 -1.10 -13.40
N TYR A 192 7.18 -0.12 -13.73
CA TYR A 192 7.61 1.26 -13.67
C TYR A 192 7.78 1.70 -12.22
N ARG A 193 8.93 2.30 -11.90
CA ARG A 193 9.23 2.80 -10.56
C ARG A 193 9.49 4.30 -10.59
N GLN A 194 8.90 5.01 -9.64
CA GLN A 194 9.24 6.39 -9.37
C GLN A 194 10.50 6.47 -8.51
N GLN A 195 11.20 7.59 -8.57
CA GLN A 195 12.27 7.88 -7.63
C GLN A 195 11.68 7.97 -6.22
N ALA A 196 12.31 7.33 -5.26
CA ALA A 196 11.91 7.39 -3.87
C ALA A 196 12.12 8.80 -3.30
N LEU A 197 11.17 9.24 -2.49
CA LEU A 197 11.24 10.48 -1.72
C LEU A 197 11.40 10.12 -0.24
N GLU A 198 12.51 10.54 0.37
CA GLU A 198 12.94 9.97 1.64
C GLU A 198 12.13 10.43 2.87
N ASN A 199 11.54 11.64 2.81
CA ASN A 199 10.90 12.24 3.96
C ASN A 199 9.41 11.87 4.05
N VAL A 200 8.96 11.55 5.26
CA VAL A 200 7.54 11.38 5.60
C VAL A 200 7.25 12.08 6.91
N ASN A 201 6.42 13.11 6.86
CA ASN A 201 5.93 13.84 8.02
C ASN A 201 4.50 13.38 8.38
N ASP A 202 4.36 12.62 9.42
CA ASP A 202 3.09 12.07 9.91
C ASP A 202 2.19 13.09 10.63
N LYS A 203 2.69 14.32 10.82
CA LYS A 203 1.91 15.43 11.40
C LYS A 203 1.08 16.18 10.36
N LEU A 204 1.35 15.99 9.07
CA LEU A 204 0.57 16.60 8.00
C LEU A 204 -0.85 16.04 7.98
N ASN A 205 -1.82 16.92 7.87
CA ASN A 205 -3.23 16.59 7.82
C ASN A 205 -3.71 16.46 6.37
N VAL A 206 -3.82 15.22 5.90
CA VAL A 206 -4.28 14.89 4.54
C VAL A 206 -5.51 13.97 4.65
N PRO A 207 -6.74 14.51 4.74
CA PRO A 207 -7.95 13.71 4.79
C PRO A 207 -8.29 13.07 3.45
N LEU A 208 -9.00 11.93 3.54
CA LEU A 208 -9.61 11.23 2.42
C LEU A 208 -11.13 11.29 2.56
N VAL A 209 -11.81 11.80 1.54
CA VAL A 209 -13.27 11.94 1.51
C VAL A 209 -13.86 11.17 0.33
N LYS A 210 -14.85 10.33 0.59
CA LYS A 210 -15.56 9.56 -0.45
C LYS A 210 -16.86 10.25 -0.85
N ALA A 211 -16.96 10.63 -2.12
CA ALA A 211 -18.15 11.26 -2.67
C ALA A 211 -19.33 10.28 -2.81
N TYR A 212 -20.53 10.78 -2.55
CA TYR A 212 -21.79 10.04 -2.70
C TYR A 212 -22.88 10.94 -3.34
N MET A 213 -23.97 10.33 -3.79
CA MET A 213 -25.09 11.03 -4.42
C MET A 213 -25.70 12.05 -3.47
N GLY A 214 -25.79 13.32 -3.92
CA GLY A 214 -26.35 14.42 -3.13
C GLY A 214 -25.48 14.87 -1.97
N MET A 215 -24.18 14.55 -1.96
CA MET A 215 -23.24 14.96 -0.91
C MET A 215 -23.22 16.49 -0.75
N PRO A 216 -23.46 17.02 0.47
CA PRO A 216 -23.37 18.46 0.72
C PRO A 216 -21.92 18.94 0.85
N GLY A 217 -21.70 20.26 0.81
CA GLY A 217 -20.37 20.88 0.95
C GLY A 217 -19.84 21.00 2.37
N ASP A 218 -20.64 20.66 3.38
CA ASP A 218 -20.31 20.93 4.80
C ASP A 218 -18.99 20.31 5.27
N ILE A 219 -18.70 19.09 4.83
CA ILE A 219 -17.45 18.41 5.18
C ILE A 219 -16.21 19.17 4.65
N PHE A 220 -16.30 19.74 3.47
CA PHE A 220 -15.21 20.53 2.88
C PHE A 220 -15.06 21.86 3.56
N SER A 221 -16.19 22.53 3.90
CA SER A 221 -16.20 23.76 4.70
C SER A 221 -15.65 23.53 6.11
N PHE A 222 -15.86 22.35 6.70
CA PHE A 222 -15.22 21.97 7.96
C PHE A 222 -13.70 21.95 7.81
N TYR A 223 -13.17 21.20 6.83
CA TYR A 223 -11.74 21.11 6.61
C TYR A 223 -11.07 22.43 6.23
N SER A 224 -11.78 23.34 5.55
CA SER A 224 -11.25 24.67 5.25
C SER A 224 -11.03 25.52 6.50
N ARG A 225 -11.83 25.31 7.54
CA ARG A 225 -11.72 26.03 8.84
C ARG A 225 -10.69 25.42 9.78
N GLU A 226 -10.63 24.07 9.84
CA GLU A 226 -9.68 23.36 10.72
C GLU A 226 -8.22 23.44 10.23
N GLY A 227 -8.03 23.71 8.94
CA GLY A 227 -6.72 23.71 8.30
C GLY A 227 -6.25 22.28 7.97
N ILE A 228 -5.93 22.09 6.69
CA ILE A 228 -5.37 20.85 6.17
C ILE A 228 -4.22 21.17 5.22
N ASP A 229 -3.30 20.23 5.05
CA ASP A 229 -2.15 20.39 4.16
C ASP A 229 -2.43 19.91 2.73
N GLY A 230 -3.39 19.02 2.57
CA GLY A 230 -3.84 18.47 1.29
C GLY A 230 -5.11 17.66 1.45
N MET A 231 -5.75 17.28 0.35
CA MET A 231 -6.96 16.45 0.39
C MET A 231 -6.97 15.45 -0.76
N VAL A 232 -7.52 14.26 -0.49
CA VAL A 232 -7.87 13.29 -1.54
C VAL A 232 -9.39 13.10 -1.55
N ILE A 233 -9.99 13.11 -2.75
CA ILE A 233 -11.42 12.84 -2.92
C ILE A 233 -11.59 11.60 -3.81
N GLU A 234 -12.23 10.56 -3.27
CA GLU A 234 -12.76 9.45 -4.06
C GLU A 234 -14.04 9.92 -4.78
N ALA A 235 -13.87 10.43 -5.98
CA ALA A 235 -14.89 11.05 -6.79
C ALA A 235 -15.80 10.02 -7.51
N LEU A 236 -16.88 10.50 -8.08
CA LEU A 236 -17.84 9.70 -8.86
C LEU A 236 -17.30 9.43 -10.27
N GLY A 237 -17.37 8.18 -10.70
CA GLY A 237 -17.00 7.78 -12.06
C GLY A 237 -15.61 8.24 -12.47
N GLN A 238 -15.48 9.03 -13.52
CA GLN A 238 -14.21 9.52 -14.04
C GLN A 238 -13.65 10.77 -13.32
N GLY A 239 -14.15 11.11 -12.15
CA GLY A 239 -13.63 12.24 -11.37
C GLY A 239 -14.62 13.39 -11.23
N ASN A 240 -15.92 13.09 -11.14
CA ASN A 240 -16.98 14.07 -10.97
C ASN A 240 -17.39 14.21 -9.50
N ILE A 241 -17.89 15.38 -9.14
CA ILE A 241 -18.34 15.72 -7.77
C ILE A 241 -19.77 16.26 -7.85
N PRO A 242 -20.66 15.93 -6.89
CA PRO A 242 -22.01 16.50 -6.88
C PRO A 242 -21.99 18.04 -6.82
N PRO A 243 -22.84 18.75 -7.58
CA PRO A 243 -22.89 20.22 -7.56
C PRO A 243 -23.13 20.81 -6.16
N SER A 244 -23.90 20.11 -5.31
CA SER A 244 -24.15 20.49 -3.91
C SER A 244 -22.90 20.54 -3.02
N ALA A 245 -21.80 19.94 -3.43
CA ALA A 245 -20.53 19.94 -2.70
C ALA A 245 -19.58 21.07 -3.12
N LEU A 246 -19.83 21.72 -4.26
CA LEU A 246 -18.89 22.66 -4.89
C LEU A 246 -18.60 23.89 -4.04
N GLU A 247 -19.60 24.44 -3.35
CA GLU A 247 -19.42 25.62 -2.49
C GLU A 247 -18.38 25.38 -1.40
N GLY A 248 -18.46 24.23 -0.70
CA GLY A 248 -17.48 23.86 0.32
C GLY A 248 -16.09 23.57 -0.27
N ILE A 249 -16.04 22.94 -1.43
CA ILE A 249 -14.78 22.66 -2.15
C ILE A 249 -14.11 23.96 -2.60
N GLN A 250 -14.86 24.95 -3.06
CA GLN A 250 -14.34 26.25 -3.48
C GLN A 250 -13.59 26.97 -2.36
N GLN A 251 -13.99 26.75 -1.11
CA GLN A 251 -13.27 27.29 0.05
C GLN A 251 -11.85 26.69 0.17
N LEU A 252 -11.70 25.38 -0.07
CA LEU A 252 -10.39 24.73 -0.08
C LEU A 252 -9.53 25.20 -1.27
N VAL A 253 -10.14 25.36 -2.44
CA VAL A 253 -9.46 25.88 -3.64
C VAL A 253 -8.93 27.30 -3.37
N SER A 254 -9.71 28.17 -2.72
CA SER A 254 -9.30 29.55 -2.39
C SER A 254 -8.12 29.60 -1.41
N LEU A 255 -7.93 28.58 -0.59
CA LEU A 255 -6.79 28.41 0.31
C LEU A 255 -5.57 27.80 -0.38
N ASN A 256 -5.64 27.56 -1.69
CA ASN A 256 -4.59 26.95 -2.50
C ASN A 256 -4.14 25.54 -2.04
N ILE A 257 -5.02 24.83 -1.34
CA ILE A 257 -4.74 23.46 -0.86
C ILE A 257 -4.70 22.51 -2.05
N PRO A 258 -3.68 21.63 -2.19
CA PRO A 258 -3.66 20.62 -3.24
C PRO A 258 -4.75 19.57 -3.02
N ILE A 259 -5.58 19.37 -4.04
CA ILE A 259 -6.69 18.40 -4.02
C ILE A 259 -6.45 17.37 -5.11
N VAL A 260 -6.35 16.10 -4.70
CA VAL A 260 -6.17 14.96 -5.60
C VAL A 260 -7.49 14.22 -5.77
N LEU A 261 -7.85 13.95 -7.02
CA LEU A 261 -9.02 13.13 -7.37
C LEU A 261 -8.59 11.70 -7.72
N VAL A 262 -9.28 10.74 -7.14
CA VAL A 262 -9.29 9.34 -7.55
C VAL A 262 -10.73 8.91 -7.79
N SER A 263 -10.96 7.79 -8.45
CA SER A 263 -12.31 7.24 -8.59
C SER A 263 -12.69 6.41 -7.35
N ARG A 264 -13.95 6.51 -6.90
CA ARG A 264 -14.52 5.52 -5.98
C ARG A 264 -14.83 4.17 -6.65
N SER A 265 -14.76 4.13 -7.98
CA SER A 265 -14.91 2.91 -8.76
C SER A 265 -13.66 2.05 -8.61
N PHE A 266 -13.88 0.74 -8.53
CA PHE A 266 -12.82 -0.23 -8.27
C PHE A 266 -11.78 -0.32 -9.40
N ASN A 267 -12.19 -0.09 -10.65
CA ASN A 267 -11.36 -0.11 -11.85
C ASN A 267 -11.46 1.21 -12.62
N GLY A 268 -10.47 1.46 -13.44
CA GLY A 268 -10.39 2.63 -14.31
C GLY A 268 -9.55 3.77 -13.71
N ILE A 269 -9.47 4.85 -14.45
CA ILE A 269 -8.74 6.07 -14.10
C ILE A 269 -9.65 7.28 -14.20
N VAL A 270 -9.36 8.29 -13.40
CA VAL A 270 -10.03 9.58 -13.50
C VAL A 270 -9.51 10.39 -14.68
N SER A 271 -10.41 11.14 -15.34
CA SER A 271 -10.06 11.93 -16.51
C SER A 271 -10.92 13.21 -16.57
N PRO A 272 -10.38 14.36 -16.99
CA PRO A 272 -11.08 15.64 -17.06
C PRO A 272 -12.01 15.71 -18.31
N THR A 273 -13.02 14.84 -18.37
CA THR A 273 -13.86 14.67 -19.57
C THR A 273 -15.14 15.50 -19.56
N TYR A 274 -15.83 15.58 -18.42
CA TYR A 274 -17.18 16.16 -18.34
C TYR A 274 -17.16 17.63 -17.98
N ALA A 275 -17.91 18.47 -18.72
CA ALA A 275 -17.91 19.94 -18.63
C ALA A 275 -19.11 20.53 -17.85
N TYR A 276 -20.01 19.70 -17.30
CA TYR A 276 -21.09 20.17 -16.44
C TYR A 276 -20.59 20.57 -15.04
N ASP A 277 -21.46 21.21 -14.24
CA ASP A 277 -21.11 21.64 -12.87
C ASP A 277 -20.66 20.46 -11.99
N GLY A 278 -19.45 20.56 -11.46
CA GLY A 278 -18.80 19.47 -10.75
C GLY A 278 -18.17 18.39 -11.64
N GLY A 279 -18.21 18.57 -12.95
CA GLY A 279 -17.56 17.70 -13.90
C GLY A 279 -16.04 17.84 -13.91
N GLY A 280 -15.34 16.73 -14.22
CA GLY A 280 -13.88 16.66 -14.17
C GLY A 280 -13.16 17.75 -14.97
N TYR A 281 -13.74 18.20 -16.11
CA TYR A 281 -13.15 19.25 -16.92
C TYR A 281 -13.08 20.59 -16.15
N GLN A 282 -14.17 20.99 -15.46
CA GLN A 282 -14.18 22.22 -14.66
C GLN A 282 -13.25 22.10 -13.46
N LEU A 283 -13.19 20.93 -12.80
CA LEU A 283 -12.30 20.70 -11.67
C LEU A 283 -10.83 20.80 -12.10
N ALA A 284 -10.48 20.28 -13.29
CA ALA A 284 -9.12 20.42 -13.84
C ALA A 284 -8.74 21.90 -14.05
N GLN A 285 -9.65 22.75 -14.51
CA GLN A 285 -9.44 24.20 -14.67
C GLN A 285 -9.19 24.90 -13.33
N GLN A 286 -9.73 24.36 -12.24
CA GLN A 286 -9.55 24.85 -10.88
C GLN A 286 -8.26 24.32 -10.22
N GLY A 287 -7.46 23.53 -10.94
CA GLY A 287 -6.18 23.02 -10.50
C GLY A 287 -6.24 21.74 -9.67
N PHE A 288 -7.32 20.95 -9.81
CA PHE A 288 -7.38 19.61 -9.23
C PHE A 288 -6.39 18.67 -9.93
N ILE A 289 -5.82 17.75 -9.16
CA ILE A 289 -4.84 16.78 -9.62
C ILE A 289 -5.56 15.44 -9.86
N PHE A 290 -5.47 14.91 -11.07
CA PHE A 290 -6.07 13.64 -11.43
C PHE A 290 -5.05 12.52 -11.27
N SER A 291 -5.36 11.54 -10.41
CA SER A 291 -4.45 10.44 -10.14
C SER A 291 -4.54 9.35 -11.21
N ASN A 292 -3.41 8.78 -11.56
CA ASN A 292 -3.31 7.69 -12.53
C ASN A 292 -3.58 6.33 -11.87
N GLY A 293 -4.86 6.00 -11.63
CA GLY A 293 -5.33 4.66 -11.24
C GLY A 293 -5.02 4.22 -9.80
N LEU A 294 -4.58 5.11 -8.92
CA LEU A 294 -4.46 4.80 -7.49
C LEU A 294 -5.84 4.78 -6.81
N ASN A 295 -6.00 3.94 -5.78
CA ASN A 295 -7.12 4.05 -4.86
C ASN A 295 -6.91 5.20 -3.86
N GLY A 296 -7.96 5.57 -3.13
CA GLY A 296 -7.93 6.71 -2.20
C GLY A 296 -6.84 6.62 -1.13
N PRO A 297 -6.72 5.51 -0.37
CA PRO A 297 -5.69 5.36 0.65
C PRO A 297 -4.26 5.55 0.12
N LYS A 298 -3.94 4.95 -1.03
CA LYS A 298 -2.63 5.10 -1.65
C LYS A 298 -2.38 6.51 -2.19
N ALA A 299 -3.38 7.13 -2.83
CA ALA A 299 -3.28 8.51 -3.27
C ALA A 299 -3.03 9.46 -2.09
N ARG A 300 -3.66 9.20 -0.93
CA ARG A 300 -3.43 9.94 0.31
C ARG A 300 -1.98 9.82 0.78
N LEU A 301 -1.42 8.62 0.82
CA LEU A 301 -0.02 8.40 1.18
C LEU A 301 0.94 9.07 0.20
N LYS A 302 0.64 9.01 -1.11
CA LYS A 302 1.46 9.66 -2.15
C LYS A 302 1.46 11.19 -2.00
N LEU A 303 0.29 11.79 -1.72
CA LEU A 303 0.18 13.22 -1.46
C LEU A 303 0.94 13.62 -0.18
N LEU A 304 0.81 12.84 0.89
CA LEU A 304 1.51 13.08 2.14
C LEU A 304 3.04 13.03 1.93
N VAL A 305 3.56 12.07 1.17
CA VAL A 305 4.99 11.98 0.84
C VAL A 305 5.43 13.19 0.01
N ALA A 306 4.65 13.59 -1.00
CA ALA A 306 4.96 14.76 -1.83
C ALA A 306 5.06 16.04 -0.98
N LEU A 307 4.08 16.29 -0.11
CA LEU A 307 4.06 17.43 0.81
C LEU A 307 5.22 17.38 1.82
N SER A 308 5.55 16.19 2.31
CA SER A 308 6.67 16.00 3.25
C SER A 308 8.03 16.36 2.64
N ASN A 309 8.13 16.34 1.32
CA ASN A 309 9.34 16.72 0.56
C ASN A 309 9.23 18.09 -0.08
N ASN A 310 8.25 18.91 0.34
CA ASN A 310 8.01 20.30 -0.07
C ASN A 310 7.81 20.45 -1.59
N LEU A 311 7.24 19.47 -2.27
CA LEU A 311 6.90 19.58 -3.68
C LEU A 311 5.84 20.67 -3.85
N ASP A 312 6.03 21.55 -4.83
CA ASP A 312 5.02 22.52 -5.20
C ASP A 312 3.85 21.87 -5.95
N LYS A 313 2.79 22.64 -6.24
CA LYS A 313 1.57 22.12 -6.85
C LYS A 313 1.79 21.55 -8.26
N ALA A 314 2.73 22.09 -9.04
CA ALA A 314 3.07 21.61 -10.36
C ALA A 314 3.88 20.30 -10.27
N GLU A 315 4.81 20.24 -9.35
CA GLU A 315 5.60 19.04 -9.06
C GLU A 315 4.70 17.91 -8.52
N ILE A 316 3.76 18.21 -7.61
CA ILE A 316 2.76 17.22 -7.13
C ILE A 316 1.94 16.69 -8.30
N LYS A 317 1.47 17.57 -9.21
CA LYS A 317 0.72 17.14 -10.39
C LYS A 317 1.56 16.18 -11.25
N SER A 318 2.79 16.55 -11.58
CA SER A 318 3.71 15.69 -12.34
C SER A 318 3.99 14.37 -11.63
N TYR A 319 4.16 14.40 -10.29
CA TYR A 319 4.36 13.20 -9.48
C TYR A 319 3.17 12.24 -9.55
N PHE A 320 1.92 12.74 -9.70
CA PHE A 320 0.72 11.92 -9.83
C PHE A 320 0.43 11.43 -11.25
N GLU A 321 1.01 12.02 -12.28
CA GLU A 321 0.89 11.58 -13.69
C GLU A 321 1.64 10.26 -13.95
N LEU A 322 2.60 9.95 -13.11
CA LEU A 322 3.50 8.79 -13.23
C LEU A 322 2.96 7.55 -12.53
#